data_7cbc8cec0c6d61ef6d6cab7186e29cbf
#
_entry.id   7cbc8cec0c6d61ef6d6cab7186e29cbf
#
_cell.length_a   1.000
_cell.length_b   1.000
_cell.length_c   1.000
_cell.angle_alpha   90.00
_cell.angle_beta   90.00
_cell.angle_gamma   90.00
#
_symmetry.space_group_name_H-M   'P 1'
#
loop_
_entity.id
_entity.type
_entity.pdbx_description
1 polymer ?
#
loop_
_entity_poly.entity_id
_entity_poly.type
_entity_poly.pdbx_seq_one_letter_code
_entity_poly.pdbx_strand_id
1 'polypeptide(L)'
;MKKMENSFAVSGFVAVDAQVNKFDTSSVARFPLSISRKETVKGEEVRKSALANVEVWRKNENTSEFDCLKKGTLVTVEGYFKPEEYTGKDGNKHQTIVFNATKVYPTPEKE
;
A
#
# COMPACT_ATOMS: atom_id res chain seq x y z
N MET A 1 7.41 -29.98 0.01
CA MET A 1 7.71 -28.67 -0.57
C MET A 1 7.58 -27.60 0.49
N LYS A 2 8.61 -26.80 0.68
CA LYS A 2 8.56 -25.71 1.67
C LYS A 2 7.71 -24.57 1.13
N LYS A 3 6.82 -24.07 1.98
CA LYS A 3 5.94 -22.97 1.64
C LYS A 3 6.68 -21.64 1.89
N MET A 4 6.69 -20.78 0.91
CA MET A 4 7.27 -19.44 1.07
C MET A 4 6.26 -18.51 1.72
N GLU A 5 6.73 -17.77 2.72
CA GLU A 5 5.91 -16.73 3.34
C GLU A 5 6.07 -15.42 2.57
N ASN A 6 4.97 -14.82 2.24
CA ASN A 6 4.95 -13.51 1.58
C ASN A 6 3.65 -12.83 1.94
N SER A 7 3.66 -12.09 3.04
CA SER A 7 2.47 -11.39 3.49
C SER A 7 2.85 -10.16 4.30
N PHE A 8 1.94 -9.21 4.36
CA PHE A 8 2.10 -8.03 5.20
C PHE A 8 0.76 -7.59 5.76
N ALA A 9 0.82 -6.88 6.87
CA ALA A 9 -0.28 -6.13 7.44
C ALA A 9 0.31 -4.85 7.99
N VAL A 10 -0.19 -3.71 7.52
CA VAL A 10 0.38 -2.42 7.91
C VAL A 10 -0.72 -1.37 7.96
N SER A 11 -0.59 -0.45 8.91
CA SER A 11 -1.49 0.70 9.01
C SER A 11 -0.73 1.97 8.73
N GLY A 12 -1.40 2.94 8.12
CA GLY A 12 -0.80 4.22 7.83
C GLY A 12 -1.82 5.18 7.26
N PHE A 13 -1.36 6.39 6.97
CA PHE A 13 -2.23 7.42 6.41
C PHE A 13 -2.12 7.44 4.89
N VAL A 14 -3.26 7.59 4.22
CA VAL A 14 -3.27 7.82 2.78
C VAL A 14 -2.66 9.20 2.54
N ALA A 15 -1.52 9.25 1.87
CA ALA A 15 -0.78 10.50 1.70
C ALA A 15 -1.39 11.39 0.62
N VAL A 16 -1.98 10.78 -0.40
CA VAL A 16 -2.64 11.47 -1.51
C VAL A 16 -3.85 10.63 -1.90
N ASP A 17 -4.92 11.27 -2.37
CA ASP A 17 -6.09 10.54 -2.85
C ASP A 17 -5.68 9.46 -3.85
N ALA A 18 -6.28 8.28 -3.73
CA ALA A 18 -5.97 7.17 -4.62
C ALA A 18 -6.33 7.50 -6.07
N GLN A 19 -5.48 7.07 -6.98
CA GLN A 19 -5.80 7.09 -8.40
C GLN A 19 -6.48 5.78 -8.76
N VAL A 20 -7.65 5.88 -9.38
CA VAL A 20 -8.43 4.71 -9.76
C VAL A 20 -8.46 4.61 -11.28
N ASN A 21 -8.04 3.47 -11.79
CA ASN A 21 -8.10 3.17 -13.22
C ASN A 21 -9.09 2.03 -13.43
N LYS A 22 -10.09 2.27 -14.26
CA LYS A 22 -11.14 1.30 -14.55
C LYS A 22 -10.84 0.58 -15.86
N PHE A 23 -10.88 -0.73 -15.82
CA PHE A 23 -10.75 -1.58 -17.00
C PHE A 23 -12.09 -2.29 -17.26
N ASP A 24 -12.12 -3.19 -18.24
CA ASP A 24 -13.38 -3.82 -18.65
C ASP A 24 -14.12 -4.53 -17.52
N THR A 25 -13.43 -5.31 -16.72
CA THR A 25 -14.05 -6.10 -15.64
C THR A 25 -13.56 -5.74 -14.26
N SER A 26 -12.44 -5.02 -14.15
CA SER A 26 -11.83 -4.72 -12.86
C SER A 26 -11.31 -3.29 -12.81
N SER A 27 -11.11 -2.82 -11.61
CA SER A 27 -10.51 -1.50 -11.35
C SER A 27 -9.36 -1.66 -10.38
N VAL A 28 -8.35 -0.81 -10.54
CA VAL A 28 -7.23 -0.76 -9.63
C VAL A 28 -7.16 0.61 -8.99
N ALA A 29 -6.95 0.64 -7.67
CA ALA A 29 -6.67 1.87 -6.94
C ALA A 29 -5.21 1.84 -6.52
N ARG A 30 -4.48 2.91 -6.78
CA ARG A 30 -3.08 3.06 -6.38
C ARG A 30 -2.93 4.30 -5.54
N PHE A 31 -2.27 4.15 -4.41
CA PHE A 31 -2.05 5.29 -3.51
C PHE A 31 -0.78 5.11 -2.71
N PRO A 32 -0.12 6.23 -2.35
CA PRO A 32 0.99 6.16 -1.42
C PRO A 32 0.47 6.11 0.01
N LEU A 33 0.95 5.13 0.78
CA LEU A 33 0.61 4.98 2.19
C LEU A 33 1.77 5.47 3.02
N SER A 34 1.51 6.45 3.88
CA SER A 34 2.53 6.98 4.78
C SER A 34 2.64 6.07 6.00
N ILE A 35 3.78 5.40 6.11
CA ILE A 35 4.07 4.48 7.20
C ILE A 35 5.09 5.13 8.11
N SER A 36 4.88 5.07 9.42
CA SER A 36 5.85 5.61 10.35
C SER A 36 6.11 4.65 11.49
N ARG A 37 7.27 4.75 12.06
CA ARG A 37 7.69 3.94 13.19
C ARG A 37 8.54 4.77 14.13
N LYS A 38 8.32 4.60 15.43
CA LYS A 38 9.16 5.22 16.45
C LYS A 38 10.28 4.26 16.81
N GLU A 39 11.49 4.78 16.86
CA GLU A 39 12.66 4.01 17.26
C GLU A 39 13.43 4.77 18.34
N THR A 40 14.07 4.03 19.23
CA THR A 40 14.95 4.63 20.22
C THR A 40 16.39 4.50 19.74
N VAL A 41 17.03 5.65 19.50
CA VAL A 41 18.43 5.68 19.07
C VAL A 41 19.21 6.50 20.10
N LYS A 42 20.21 5.88 20.72
CA LYS A 42 21.05 6.53 21.74
C LYS A 42 20.24 7.18 22.86
N GLY A 43 19.19 6.51 23.30
CA GLY A 43 18.33 7.00 24.36
C GLY A 43 17.29 8.03 23.93
N GLU A 44 17.29 8.43 22.69
CA GLU A 44 16.31 9.39 22.16
C GLU A 44 15.29 8.72 21.26
N GLU A 45 14.05 9.18 21.33
CA GLU A 45 12.99 8.68 20.47
C GLU A 45 13.03 9.40 19.13
N VAL A 46 13.12 8.61 18.05
CA VAL A 46 13.19 9.14 16.68
C VAL A 46 12.04 8.51 15.89
N ARG A 47 11.31 9.34 15.14
CA ARG A 47 10.27 8.86 14.24
C ARG A 47 10.82 8.80 12.82
N LYS A 48 10.70 7.62 12.21
CA LYS A 48 11.06 7.43 10.81
C LYS A 48 9.80 7.14 10.02
N SER A 49 9.70 7.72 8.84
CA SER A 49 8.55 7.50 7.97
C SER A 49 8.98 7.36 6.53
N ALA A 50 8.14 6.68 5.74
CA ALA A 50 8.36 6.50 4.32
C ALA A 50 7.02 6.26 3.64
N LEU A 51 6.99 6.42 2.31
CA LEU A 51 5.80 6.15 1.52
C LEU A 51 5.90 4.76 0.90
N ALA A 52 4.83 3.98 1.05
CA ALA A 52 4.71 2.67 0.42
C ALA A 52 3.68 2.76 -0.69
N ASN A 53 4.02 2.29 -1.87
CA ASN A 53 3.10 2.27 -3.00
C ASN A 53 2.18 1.07 -2.89
N VAL A 54 0.90 1.33 -2.64
CA VAL A 54 -0.11 0.29 -2.44
C VAL A 54 -1.02 0.22 -3.66
N GLU A 55 -1.33 -0.99 -4.05
CA GLU A 55 -2.19 -1.29 -5.20
C GLU A 55 -3.29 -2.23 -4.74
N VAL A 56 -4.54 -1.89 -5.07
CA VAL A 56 -5.72 -2.69 -4.71
C VAL A 56 -6.53 -2.96 -5.96
N TRP A 57 -6.75 -4.24 -6.27
CA TRP A 57 -7.56 -4.64 -7.41
C TRP A 57 -8.92 -5.16 -6.95
N ARG A 58 -9.99 -4.67 -7.58
CA ARG A 58 -11.35 -5.12 -7.30
C ARG A 58 -12.14 -5.21 -8.59
N LYS A 59 -13.17 -6.04 -8.60
CA LYS A 59 -14.12 -6.06 -9.72
C LYS A 59 -14.88 -4.74 -9.76
N ASN A 60 -15.28 -4.30 -10.94
CA ASN A 60 -15.96 -3.02 -11.11
C ASN A 60 -17.19 -2.85 -10.24
N GLU A 61 -17.89 -3.94 -9.91
CA GLU A 61 -19.08 -3.92 -9.06
C GLU A 61 -18.73 -3.87 -7.55
N ASN A 62 -17.47 -3.99 -7.18
CA ASN A 62 -17.02 -4.08 -5.78
C ASN A 62 -16.00 -3.01 -5.41
N THR A 63 -16.19 -1.78 -5.89
CA THR A 63 -15.22 -0.70 -5.66
C THR A 63 -15.54 0.18 -4.45
N SER A 64 -16.50 -0.22 -3.63
CA SER A 64 -16.88 0.57 -2.44
C SER A 64 -15.72 0.75 -1.46
N GLU A 65 -14.78 -0.19 -1.41
CA GLU A 65 -13.60 -0.08 -0.55
C GLU A 65 -12.70 1.10 -0.92
N PHE A 66 -12.79 1.56 -2.17
CA PHE A 66 -11.97 2.68 -2.62
C PHE A 66 -12.40 4.01 -2.00
N ASP A 67 -13.60 4.08 -1.43
CA ASP A 67 -14.13 5.32 -0.85
C ASP A 67 -13.32 5.80 0.35
N CYS A 68 -12.66 4.89 1.06
CA CYS A 68 -11.83 5.27 2.20
C CYS A 68 -10.42 5.70 1.82
N LEU A 69 -10.06 5.63 0.53
CA LEU A 69 -8.70 5.92 0.07
C LEU A 69 -8.52 7.40 -0.26
N LYS A 70 -8.82 8.24 0.71
CA LYS A 70 -8.71 9.69 0.61
C LYS A 70 -7.57 10.20 1.47
N LYS A 71 -6.92 11.25 1.02
CA LYS A 71 -5.81 11.87 1.75
C LYS A 71 -6.18 12.11 3.21
N GLY A 72 -5.32 11.66 4.11
CA GLY A 72 -5.48 11.85 5.55
C GLY A 72 -6.25 10.75 6.27
N THR A 73 -6.78 9.78 5.55
CA THR A 73 -7.49 8.66 6.17
C THR A 73 -6.51 7.63 6.70
N LEU A 74 -6.70 7.20 7.95
CA LEU A 74 -5.91 6.11 8.52
C LEU A 74 -6.53 4.79 8.10
N VAL A 75 -5.78 3.99 7.36
CA VAL A 75 -6.26 2.70 6.85
C VAL A 75 -5.30 1.58 7.24
N THR A 76 -5.83 0.37 7.31
CA THR A 76 -5.04 -0.85 7.44
C THR A 76 -5.11 -1.61 6.14
N VAL A 77 -3.95 -2.04 5.64
CA VAL A 77 -3.88 -2.84 4.41
C VAL A 77 -3.21 -4.17 4.73
N GLU A 78 -3.75 -5.23 4.15
CA GLU A 78 -3.20 -6.58 4.27
C GLU A 78 -3.05 -7.16 2.88
N GLY A 79 -1.99 -7.89 2.66
CA GLY A 79 -1.76 -8.47 1.36
C GLY A 79 -0.40 -9.13 1.26
N TYR A 80 0.19 -9.04 0.08
CA TYR A 80 1.49 -9.63 -0.18
C TYR A 80 2.32 -8.69 -1.04
N PHE A 81 3.63 -8.92 -1.02
CA PHE A 81 4.55 -8.12 -1.83
C PHE A 81 4.60 -8.70 -3.23
N LYS A 82 4.34 -7.85 -4.22
CA LYS A 82 4.33 -8.25 -5.63
C LYS A 82 5.59 -7.71 -6.29
N PRO A 83 6.49 -8.59 -6.76
CA PRO A 83 7.64 -8.11 -7.51
C PRO A 83 7.22 -7.65 -8.90
N GLU A 84 7.79 -6.54 -9.34
CA GLU A 84 7.56 -6.04 -10.69
C GLU A 84 8.89 -5.65 -11.31
N GLU A 85 8.96 -5.76 -12.64
CA GLU A 85 10.12 -5.40 -13.41
C GLU A 85 9.71 -4.34 -14.43
N TYR A 86 10.53 -3.31 -14.57
CA TYR A 86 10.28 -2.28 -15.56
C TYR A 86 11.60 -1.87 -16.22
N THR A 87 11.51 -1.34 -17.44
CA THR A 87 12.67 -0.79 -18.15
C THR A 87 12.73 0.70 -17.88
N GLY A 88 13.83 1.15 -17.29
CA GLY A 88 14.05 2.55 -17.02
C GLY A 88 14.41 3.35 -18.25
N LYS A 89 14.49 4.68 -18.09
CA LYS A 89 14.87 5.59 -19.18
C LYS A 89 16.28 5.33 -19.68
N ASP A 90 17.11 4.71 -18.88
CA ASP A 90 18.48 4.33 -19.22
C ASP A 90 18.56 3.04 -20.05
N GLY A 91 17.42 2.41 -20.37
CA GLY A 91 17.37 1.16 -21.08
C GLY A 91 17.63 -0.08 -20.24
N ASN A 92 17.92 0.09 -18.96
CA ASN A 92 18.19 -1.03 -18.07
C ASN A 92 16.91 -1.52 -17.38
N LYS A 93 16.90 -2.80 -17.06
CA LYS A 93 15.79 -3.40 -16.33
C LYS A 93 15.95 -3.12 -14.83
N HIS A 94 14.88 -2.68 -14.21
CA HIS A 94 14.83 -2.42 -12.78
C HIS A 94 13.76 -3.27 -12.13
N GLN A 95 14.00 -3.67 -10.89
CA GLN A 95 13.04 -4.45 -10.11
C GLN A 95 12.53 -3.60 -8.97
N THR A 96 11.24 -3.72 -8.69
CA THR A 96 10.63 -3.03 -7.58
C THR A 96 9.61 -3.94 -6.91
N ILE A 97 9.16 -3.54 -5.74
CA ILE A 97 8.17 -4.29 -4.98
C ILE A 97 6.94 -3.42 -4.80
N VAL A 98 5.78 -3.95 -5.14
CA VAL A 98 4.50 -3.28 -4.95
C VAL A 98 3.77 -3.96 -3.80
N PHE A 99 3.19 -3.16 -2.92
CA PHE A 99 2.36 -3.65 -1.82
C PHE A 99 0.98 -3.95 -2.40
N ASN A 100 0.75 -5.22 -2.76
CA ASN A 100 -0.53 -5.61 -3.35
C ASN A 100 -1.50 -5.97 -2.24
N ALA A 101 -2.51 -5.12 -2.03
CA ALA A 101 -3.46 -5.29 -0.95
C ALA A 101 -4.61 -6.20 -1.34
N THR A 102 -4.88 -7.21 -0.52
CA THR A 102 -6.04 -8.06 -0.66
C THR A 102 -7.21 -7.56 0.20
N LYS A 103 -6.88 -6.81 1.26
CA LYS A 103 -7.86 -6.18 2.14
C LYS A 103 -7.43 -4.76 2.46
N VAL A 104 -8.37 -3.84 2.43
CA VAL A 104 -8.16 -2.45 2.85
C VAL A 104 -9.38 -2.03 3.65
N TYR A 105 -9.16 -1.47 4.82
CA TYR A 105 -10.26 -0.98 5.64
C TYR A 105 -9.78 0.19 6.51
N PRO A 106 -10.72 1.10 6.87
CA PRO A 106 -10.35 2.19 7.78
C PRO A 106 -9.95 1.61 9.13
N THR A 107 -8.86 2.14 9.69
CA THR A 107 -8.39 1.68 11.00
C THR A 107 -9.17 2.41 12.08
N PRO A 108 -9.78 1.68 13.05
CA PRO A 108 -10.45 2.35 14.15
C PRO A 108 -9.45 3.14 15.00
N GLU A 109 -9.81 4.36 15.36
CA GLU A 109 -9.00 5.14 16.27
C GLU A 109 -9.15 4.58 17.69
N LYS A 110 -8.04 4.39 18.36
CA LYS A 110 -8.04 4.04 19.76
C LYS A 110 -7.95 5.31 20.59
N GLU A 111 -8.85 5.43 21.49
CA GLU A 111 -8.79 6.51 22.48
C GLU A 111 -7.91 6.10 23.65
#